data_6682b0d558382b78c0fe5cdf3cc6c995
#
_entry.id   6682b0d558382b78c0fe5cdf3cc6c995
#
_cell.length_a   1.000
_cell.length_b   1.000
_cell.length_c   1.000
_cell.angle_alpha   90.00
_cell.angle_beta   90.00
_cell.angle_gamma   90.00
#
_symmetry.space_group_name_H-M   'P 1'
#
loop_
_entity.id
_entity.type
_entity.pdbx_description
1 polymer ?
#
loop_
_entity_poly.entity_id
_entity_poly.type
_entity_poly.pdbx_seq_one_letter_code
_entity_poly.pdbx_strand_id
1 'polypeptide(L)'
;MIPPSQFLDHIIRPVLSAFGVVQPRLHTRAAEQLMLGTALKESGLQDLVQRRCGPAVSMFQIEPATFDWVWRQVILERNPRLGAALGRFLFQGIAPADQLAGNQHLACGIARIRYWTVTEPLPAAGDVEGLARYWGAHYQTDSIPAQMREWVRLYEVHAEECFR
;
A
#
# COMPACT_ATOMS: atom_id res chain seq x y z
N MET A 1 -5.30 9.85 14.08
CA MET A 1 -4.83 8.56 13.51
C MET A 1 -6.00 7.59 13.48
N ILE A 2 -6.23 6.93 12.34
CA ILE A 2 -7.13 5.77 12.27
C ILE A 2 -6.47 4.62 13.03
N PRO A 3 -7.20 3.86 13.88
CA PRO A 3 -6.61 2.69 14.55
C PRO A 3 -6.02 1.70 13.52
N PRO A 4 -4.76 1.27 13.67
CA PRO A 4 -4.10 0.38 12.71
C PRO A 4 -4.85 -0.93 12.46
N SER A 5 -5.46 -1.53 13.49
CA SER A 5 -6.30 -2.72 13.35
C SER A 5 -7.50 -2.49 12.44
N GLN A 6 -8.20 -1.36 12.58
CA GLN A 6 -9.33 -1.02 11.71
C GLN A 6 -8.88 -0.78 10.27
N PHE A 7 -7.74 -0.11 10.07
CA PHE A 7 -7.20 0.09 8.73
C PHE A 7 -6.78 -1.23 8.09
N LEU A 8 -6.17 -2.13 8.85
CA LEU A 8 -5.84 -3.47 8.41
C LEU A 8 -7.10 -4.28 8.02
N ASP A 9 -8.10 -4.33 8.91
CA ASP A 9 -9.26 -5.19 8.75
C ASP A 9 -10.25 -4.68 7.69
N HIS A 10 -10.39 -3.36 7.55
CA HIS A 10 -11.41 -2.77 6.69
C HIS A 10 -10.87 -2.17 5.38
N ILE A 11 -9.56 -1.97 5.25
CA ILE A 11 -8.95 -1.45 4.02
C ILE A 11 -7.98 -2.47 3.41
N ILE A 12 -6.96 -2.90 4.15
CA ILE A 12 -5.89 -3.72 3.58
C ILE A 12 -6.38 -5.13 3.26
N ARG A 13 -6.92 -5.84 4.23
CA ARG A 13 -7.36 -7.24 4.07
C ARG A 13 -8.41 -7.45 2.98
N PRO A 14 -9.47 -6.62 2.86
CA PRO A 14 -10.44 -6.76 1.79
C PRO A 14 -9.82 -6.68 0.39
N VAL A 15 -8.90 -5.73 0.17
CA VAL A 15 -8.21 -5.56 -1.12
C VAL A 15 -7.26 -6.73 -1.39
N LEU A 16 -6.43 -7.11 -0.43
CA LEU A 16 -5.49 -8.22 -0.58
C LEU A 16 -6.24 -9.54 -0.79
N SER A 17 -7.36 -9.77 -0.10
CA SER A 17 -8.20 -10.95 -0.31
C SER A 17 -8.77 -11.01 -1.72
N ALA A 18 -9.26 -9.89 -2.25
CA ALA A 18 -9.75 -9.83 -3.63
C ALA A 18 -8.62 -10.12 -4.65
N PHE A 19 -7.42 -9.62 -4.40
CA PHE A 19 -6.25 -9.91 -5.23
C PHE A 19 -5.76 -11.34 -5.08
N GLY A 20 -5.80 -11.91 -3.89
CA GLY A 20 -5.40 -13.29 -3.60
C GLY A 20 -6.20 -14.34 -4.36
N VAL A 21 -7.46 -14.05 -4.69
CA VAL A 21 -8.29 -14.90 -5.57
C VAL A 21 -7.72 -14.96 -6.99
N VAL A 22 -7.16 -13.84 -7.48
CA VAL A 22 -6.58 -13.75 -8.82
C VAL A 22 -5.14 -14.25 -8.85
N GLN A 23 -4.37 -13.86 -7.85
CA GLN A 23 -2.95 -14.17 -7.71
C GLN A 23 -2.61 -14.37 -6.22
N PRO A 24 -2.48 -15.63 -5.74
CA PRO A 24 -2.29 -15.93 -4.31
C PRO A 24 -1.11 -15.22 -3.66
N ARG A 25 -0.04 -14.94 -4.39
CA ARG A 25 1.14 -14.23 -3.86
C ARG A 25 0.86 -12.77 -3.49
N LEU A 26 -0.26 -12.21 -3.92
CA LEU A 26 -0.65 -10.84 -3.55
C LEU A 26 -1.21 -10.75 -2.13
N HIS A 27 -1.73 -11.84 -1.58
CA HIS A 27 -2.26 -11.89 -0.22
C HIS A 27 -1.45 -12.86 0.64
N THR A 28 -0.53 -12.32 1.40
CA THR A 28 0.27 -13.03 2.40
C THR A 28 0.35 -12.21 3.67
N ARG A 29 0.67 -12.83 4.81
CA ARG A 29 0.87 -12.10 6.08
C ARG A 29 1.98 -11.05 5.94
N ALA A 30 3.06 -11.35 5.24
CA ALA A 30 4.12 -10.38 4.96
C ALA A 30 3.62 -9.17 4.15
N ALA A 31 2.73 -9.42 3.17
CA ALA A 31 2.10 -8.34 2.41
C ALA A 31 1.21 -7.45 3.29
N GLU A 32 0.41 -8.03 4.18
CA GLU A 32 -0.40 -7.26 5.14
C GLU A 32 0.49 -6.38 6.03
N GLN A 33 1.58 -6.95 6.57
CA GLN A 33 2.54 -6.24 7.42
C GLN A 33 3.24 -5.10 6.68
N LEU A 34 3.72 -5.37 5.46
CA LEU A 34 4.35 -4.35 4.62
C LEU A 34 3.38 -3.20 4.31
N MET A 35 2.15 -3.52 3.93
CA MET A 35 1.14 -2.51 3.58
C MET A 35 0.76 -1.63 4.78
N LEU A 36 0.58 -2.23 5.96
CA LEU A 36 0.27 -1.47 7.17
C LEU A 36 1.44 -0.57 7.60
N GLY A 37 2.65 -1.10 7.61
CA GLY A 37 3.86 -0.33 7.92
C GLY A 37 4.11 0.81 6.91
N THR A 38 3.84 0.57 5.63
CA THR A 38 3.91 1.62 4.59
C THR A 38 2.93 2.76 4.90
N ALA A 39 1.66 2.46 5.15
CA ALA A 39 0.66 3.49 5.44
C ALA A 39 0.98 4.27 6.72
N LEU A 40 1.49 3.61 7.76
CA LEU A 40 1.96 4.25 8.99
C LEU A 40 3.13 5.20 8.71
N LYS A 41 4.11 4.78 7.92
CA LYS A 41 5.28 5.60 7.61
C LYS A 41 4.95 6.77 6.69
N GLU A 42 4.10 6.57 5.69
CA GLU A 42 3.78 7.57 4.67
C GLU A 42 2.87 8.69 5.20
N SER A 43 1.84 8.34 5.99
CA SER A 43 0.81 9.28 6.42
C SER A 43 0.53 9.30 7.92
N GLY A 44 1.10 8.36 8.68
CA GLY A 44 0.72 8.13 10.07
C GLY A 44 -0.76 7.75 10.23
N LEU A 45 -1.40 7.23 9.19
CA LEU A 45 -2.84 6.97 9.12
C LEU A 45 -3.68 8.21 9.48
N GLN A 46 -3.25 9.39 9.04
CA GLN A 46 -3.89 10.68 9.32
C GLN A 46 -4.05 11.57 8.10
N ASP A 47 -3.02 11.65 7.26
CA ASP A 47 -2.94 12.61 6.17
C ASP A 47 -3.40 11.99 4.85
N LEU A 48 -4.41 12.58 4.22
CA LEU A 48 -4.89 12.18 2.88
C LEU A 48 -4.14 12.86 1.73
N VAL A 49 -3.47 13.95 2.04
CA VAL A 49 -2.69 14.74 1.07
C VAL A 49 -1.33 15.03 1.68
N GLN A 50 -0.31 14.99 0.86
CA GLN A 50 1.06 15.24 1.30
C GLN A 50 1.18 16.61 1.99
N ARG A 51 1.81 16.61 3.17
CA ARG A 51 2.07 17.86 3.89
C ARG A 51 2.92 18.79 3.01
N ARG A 52 2.75 20.11 3.20
CA ARG A 52 3.46 21.15 2.44
C ARG A 52 3.15 21.18 0.94
N CYS A 53 1.90 20.86 0.56
CA CYS A 53 1.39 20.94 -0.82
C CYS A 53 2.14 20.07 -1.84
N GLY A 54 2.67 18.93 -1.43
CA GLY A 54 3.21 17.94 -2.36
C GLY A 54 2.11 17.22 -3.14
N PRO A 55 2.44 16.55 -4.26
CA PRO A 55 1.46 15.93 -5.15
C PRO A 55 0.93 14.58 -4.65
N ALA A 56 1.57 13.96 -3.67
CA ALA A 56 1.21 12.63 -3.21
C ALA A 56 -0.09 12.65 -2.37
N VAL A 57 -0.92 11.65 -2.58
CA VAL A 57 -2.25 11.54 -1.96
C VAL A 57 -2.51 10.16 -1.38
N SER A 58 -3.57 10.05 -0.58
CA SER A 58 -4.00 8.88 0.18
C SER A 58 -3.12 8.54 1.38
N MET A 59 -3.56 7.56 2.18
CA MET A 59 -2.74 7.04 3.31
C MET A 59 -1.44 6.38 2.86
N PHE A 60 -1.32 6.04 1.58
CA PHE A 60 -0.12 5.46 0.98
C PHE A 60 0.78 6.48 0.27
N GLN A 61 0.42 7.76 0.28
CA GLN A 61 1.14 8.87 -0.35
C GLN A 61 1.59 8.55 -1.78
N ILE A 62 0.60 8.22 -2.63
CA ILE A 62 0.82 7.85 -4.03
C ILE A 62 0.86 9.11 -4.88
N GLU A 63 1.93 9.27 -5.66
CA GLU A 63 2.03 10.35 -6.64
C GLU A 63 1.19 10.04 -7.90
N PRO A 64 0.63 11.06 -8.57
CA PRO A 64 -0.17 10.88 -9.78
C PRO A 64 0.55 10.07 -10.88
N ALA A 65 1.84 10.30 -11.08
CA ALA A 65 2.62 9.56 -12.08
C ALA A 65 2.73 8.06 -11.75
N THR A 66 2.89 7.72 -10.47
CA THR A 66 2.90 6.32 -10.00
C THR A 66 1.52 5.68 -10.21
N PHE A 67 0.45 6.41 -9.89
CA PHE A 67 -0.92 5.94 -10.14
C PHE A 67 -1.14 5.64 -11.63
N ASP A 68 -0.82 6.60 -12.50
CA ASP A 68 -1.01 6.46 -13.95
C ASP A 68 -0.25 5.26 -14.52
N TRP A 69 0.99 5.08 -14.11
CA TRP A 69 1.81 3.94 -14.54
C TRP A 69 1.20 2.60 -14.07
N VAL A 70 0.89 2.47 -12.77
CA VAL A 70 0.31 1.22 -12.23
C VAL A 70 -1.04 0.94 -12.86
N TRP A 71 -1.91 1.94 -12.93
CA TRP A 71 -3.27 1.78 -13.45
C TRP A 71 -3.27 1.38 -14.93
N ARG A 72 -2.59 2.14 -15.78
CA ARG A 72 -2.64 1.94 -17.23
C ARG A 72 -1.78 0.76 -17.66
N GLN A 73 -0.49 0.76 -17.33
CA GLN A 73 0.45 -0.22 -17.88
C GLN A 73 0.43 -1.56 -17.13
N VAL A 74 0.29 -1.55 -15.82
CA VAL A 74 0.34 -2.79 -15.05
C VAL A 74 -1.05 -3.44 -14.96
N ILE A 75 -2.08 -2.68 -14.61
CA ILE A 75 -3.42 -3.21 -14.39
C ILE A 75 -4.15 -3.42 -15.72
N LEU A 76 -4.44 -2.33 -16.44
CA LEU A 76 -5.32 -2.40 -17.61
C LEU A 76 -4.69 -3.20 -18.77
N GLU A 77 -3.42 -2.97 -19.06
CA GLU A 77 -2.77 -3.63 -20.20
C GLU A 77 -2.33 -5.07 -19.89
N ARG A 78 -1.71 -5.31 -18.73
CA ARG A 78 -1.05 -6.59 -18.43
C ARG A 78 -1.87 -7.52 -17.53
N ASN A 79 -2.73 -6.97 -16.66
CA ASN A 79 -3.43 -7.74 -15.64
C ASN A 79 -4.91 -7.34 -15.50
N PRO A 80 -5.74 -7.45 -16.54
CA PRO A 80 -7.15 -7.00 -16.50
C PRO A 80 -7.97 -7.69 -15.41
N ARG A 81 -7.61 -8.91 -14.99
CA ARG A 81 -8.27 -9.62 -13.88
C ARG A 81 -8.02 -8.94 -12.55
N LEU A 82 -6.84 -8.38 -12.31
CA LEU A 82 -6.55 -7.54 -11.13
C LEU A 82 -7.32 -6.23 -11.20
N GLY A 83 -7.45 -5.65 -12.40
CA GLY A 83 -8.29 -4.48 -12.65
C GLY A 83 -9.76 -4.74 -12.29
N ALA A 84 -10.30 -5.88 -12.70
CA ALA A 84 -11.66 -6.28 -12.34
C ALA A 84 -11.83 -6.49 -10.83
N ALA A 85 -10.84 -7.09 -10.16
CA ALA A 85 -10.86 -7.27 -8.71
C ALA A 85 -10.84 -5.92 -7.97
N LEU A 86 -10.00 -4.98 -8.40
CA LEU A 86 -9.91 -3.63 -7.83
C LEU A 86 -11.14 -2.77 -8.17
N GLY A 87 -11.73 -2.99 -9.35
CA GLY A 87 -12.94 -2.31 -9.82
C GLY A 87 -14.13 -2.44 -8.86
N ARG A 88 -14.18 -3.50 -8.05
CA ARG A 88 -15.22 -3.71 -7.03
C ARG A 88 -15.21 -2.66 -5.91
N PHE A 89 -14.10 -1.96 -5.75
CA PHE A 89 -13.92 -0.93 -4.73
C PHE A 89 -14.03 0.49 -5.31
N LEU A 90 -14.25 0.65 -6.61
CA LEU A 90 -14.36 1.96 -7.23
C LEU A 90 -15.74 2.59 -7.00
N PHE A 91 -15.75 3.88 -6.78
CA PHE A 91 -16.98 4.67 -6.77
C PHE A 91 -17.46 4.88 -8.21
N GLN A 92 -18.74 4.57 -8.45
CA GLN A 92 -19.32 4.72 -9.77
C GLN A 92 -19.42 6.20 -10.18
N GLY A 93 -19.18 6.48 -11.46
CA GLY A 93 -19.31 7.81 -12.02
C GLY A 93 -18.16 8.77 -11.70
N ILE A 94 -17.13 8.32 -10.97
CA ILE A 94 -15.92 9.10 -10.67
C ILE A 94 -14.72 8.41 -11.32
N ALA A 95 -13.89 9.16 -12.03
CA ALA A 95 -12.68 8.58 -12.61
C ALA A 95 -11.74 8.04 -11.52
N PRO A 96 -11.06 6.91 -11.73
CA PRO A 96 -10.20 6.30 -10.71
C PRO A 96 -9.14 7.25 -10.14
N ALA A 97 -8.52 8.09 -10.97
CA ALA A 97 -7.54 9.07 -10.51
C ALA A 97 -8.14 10.09 -9.52
N ASP A 98 -9.38 10.52 -9.76
CA ASP A 98 -10.05 11.50 -8.92
C ASP A 98 -10.50 10.93 -7.56
N GLN A 99 -10.57 9.60 -7.46
CA GLN A 99 -10.91 8.92 -6.21
C GLN A 99 -9.71 8.70 -5.29
N LEU A 100 -8.47 8.78 -5.81
CA LEU A 100 -7.27 8.23 -5.16
C LEU A 100 -7.06 8.78 -3.73
N ALA A 101 -7.33 10.05 -3.50
CA ALA A 101 -7.16 10.65 -2.18
C ALA A 101 -8.16 10.10 -1.15
N GLY A 102 -9.42 9.94 -1.54
CA GLY A 102 -10.51 9.53 -0.63
C GLY A 102 -10.75 8.02 -0.60
N ASN A 103 -10.48 7.32 -1.69
CA ASN A 103 -10.73 5.87 -1.80
C ASN A 103 -9.51 5.07 -1.36
N GLN A 104 -9.45 4.73 -0.06
CA GLN A 104 -8.31 4.01 0.50
C GLN A 104 -8.20 2.56 0.03
N HIS A 105 -9.27 1.93 -0.43
CA HIS A 105 -9.20 0.61 -1.07
C HIS A 105 -8.48 0.71 -2.42
N LEU A 106 -8.82 1.69 -3.24
CA LEU A 106 -8.11 1.94 -4.50
C LEU A 106 -6.63 2.20 -4.24
N ALA A 107 -6.32 3.11 -3.31
CA ALA A 107 -4.95 3.45 -2.95
C ALA A 107 -4.15 2.24 -2.44
N CYS A 108 -4.76 1.41 -1.60
CA CYS A 108 -4.16 0.15 -1.14
C CYS A 108 -3.86 -0.78 -2.33
N GLY A 109 -4.79 -0.93 -3.26
CA GLY A 109 -4.59 -1.76 -4.43
C GLY A 109 -3.44 -1.29 -5.31
N ILE A 110 -3.36 0.01 -5.59
CA ILE A 110 -2.26 0.63 -6.36
C ILE A 110 -0.92 0.40 -5.65
N ALA A 111 -0.82 0.69 -4.35
CA ALA A 111 0.40 0.50 -3.58
C ALA A 111 0.84 -0.98 -3.56
N ARG A 112 -0.11 -1.92 -3.39
CA ARG A 112 0.20 -3.36 -3.39
C ARG A 112 0.69 -3.84 -4.75
N ILE A 113 0.07 -3.40 -5.84
CA ILE A 113 0.48 -3.77 -7.19
C ILE A 113 1.85 -3.17 -7.52
N ARG A 114 2.14 -1.94 -7.08
CA ARG A 114 3.49 -1.36 -7.20
C ARG A 114 4.55 -2.28 -6.61
N TYR A 115 4.37 -2.78 -5.39
CA TYR A 115 5.30 -3.76 -4.79
C TYR A 115 5.35 -5.08 -5.57
N TRP A 116 4.22 -5.54 -6.12
CA TRP A 116 4.18 -6.78 -6.88
C TRP A 116 4.96 -6.72 -8.20
N THR A 117 5.18 -5.54 -8.76
CA THR A 117 6.03 -5.37 -9.96
C THR A 117 7.52 -5.59 -9.68
N VAL A 118 7.92 -5.60 -8.41
CA VAL A 118 9.29 -5.87 -7.99
C VAL A 118 9.56 -7.36 -8.12
N THR A 119 10.70 -7.72 -8.74
CA THR A 119 11.11 -9.11 -8.94
C THR A 119 11.64 -9.77 -7.68
N GLU A 120 12.20 -8.97 -6.75
CA GLU A 120 12.66 -9.45 -5.45
C GLU A 120 11.47 -9.95 -4.62
N PRO A 121 11.57 -11.16 -4.01
CA PRO A 121 10.49 -11.66 -3.16
C PRO A 121 10.33 -10.84 -1.89
N LEU A 122 9.11 -10.80 -1.37
CA LEU A 122 8.88 -10.19 -0.05
C LEU A 122 9.69 -10.90 1.03
N PRO A 123 10.22 -10.15 2.01
CA PRO A 123 10.77 -10.73 3.24
C PRO A 123 9.76 -11.63 3.94
N ALA A 124 10.25 -12.49 4.82
CA ALA A 124 9.39 -13.36 5.62
C ALA A 124 8.44 -12.54 6.50
N ALA A 125 7.26 -13.10 6.78
CA ALA A 125 6.37 -12.51 7.78
C ALA A 125 7.09 -12.47 9.15
N GLY A 126 7.03 -11.31 9.82
CA GLY A 126 7.73 -11.06 11.09
C GLY A 126 9.17 -10.54 10.95
N ASP A 127 9.77 -10.57 9.77
CA ASP A 127 11.05 -9.88 9.52
C ASP A 127 10.81 -8.37 9.34
N VAL A 128 10.59 -7.69 10.45
CA VAL A 128 10.22 -6.26 10.48
C VAL A 128 11.31 -5.39 9.85
N GLU A 129 12.58 -5.67 10.14
CA GLU A 129 13.71 -4.95 9.53
C GLU A 129 13.83 -5.23 8.02
N GLY A 130 13.61 -6.47 7.60
CA GLY A 130 13.56 -6.83 6.18
C GLY A 130 12.45 -6.10 5.44
N LEU A 131 11.25 -6.03 6.03
CA LEU A 131 10.12 -5.29 5.47
C LEU A 131 10.42 -3.77 5.37
N ALA A 132 11.09 -3.19 6.37
CA ALA A 132 11.51 -1.79 6.33
C ALA A 132 12.54 -1.53 5.23
N ARG A 133 13.52 -2.43 5.05
CA ARG A 133 14.50 -2.33 3.94
C ARG A 133 13.80 -2.46 2.60
N TYR A 134 12.84 -3.39 2.47
CA TYR A 134 12.07 -3.59 1.23
C TYR A 134 11.23 -2.34 0.88
N TRP A 135 10.56 -1.73 1.86
CA TRP A 135 9.89 -0.44 1.69
C TRP A 135 10.88 0.64 1.22
N GLY A 136 12.02 0.78 1.88
CA GLY A 136 13.03 1.77 1.54
C GLY A 136 13.61 1.61 0.13
N ALA A 137 13.82 0.37 -0.31
CA ALA A 137 14.38 0.08 -1.64
C ALA A 137 13.35 0.25 -2.78
N HIS A 138 12.07 -0.02 -2.52
CA HIS A 138 11.08 -0.18 -3.59
C HIS A 138 9.89 0.80 -3.54
N TYR A 139 9.74 1.52 -2.45
CA TYR A 139 8.65 2.49 -2.30
C TYR A 139 9.13 3.93 -2.23
N GLN A 140 10.23 4.19 -1.57
CA GLN A 140 10.82 5.53 -1.47
C GLN A 140 11.84 5.78 -2.57
N THR A 141 11.88 7.03 -3.07
CA THR A 141 12.87 7.43 -4.08
C THR A 141 14.25 7.67 -3.46
N ASP A 142 14.27 8.26 -2.25
CA ASP A 142 15.50 8.69 -1.55
C ASP A 142 15.51 8.18 -0.11
N SER A 143 15.37 6.86 0.08
CA SER A 143 15.37 6.30 1.43
C SER A 143 16.76 6.36 2.07
N ILE A 144 16.80 6.86 3.29
CA ILE A 144 18.00 6.86 4.13
C ILE A 144 17.81 5.93 5.33
N PRO A 145 18.89 5.43 5.95
CA PRO A 145 18.80 4.52 7.10
C PRO A 145 17.92 5.02 8.26
N ALA A 146 17.86 6.33 8.46
CA ALA A 146 17.01 6.93 9.49
C ALA A 146 15.51 6.72 9.23
N GLN A 147 15.08 6.77 7.96
CA GLN A 147 13.68 6.53 7.58
C GLN A 147 13.28 5.07 7.75
N MET A 148 14.19 4.13 7.48
CA MET A 148 13.94 2.70 7.72
C MET A 148 13.82 2.39 9.21
N ARG A 149 14.70 2.97 10.05
CA ARG A 149 14.56 2.85 11.52
C ARG A 149 13.24 3.45 12.03
N GLU A 150 12.80 4.56 11.46
CA GLU A 150 11.49 5.14 11.79
C GLU A 150 10.34 4.23 11.37
N TRP A 151 10.42 3.59 10.20
CA TRP A 151 9.44 2.60 9.75
C TRP A 151 9.32 1.45 10.76
N VAL A 152 10.45 0.88 11.19
CA VAL A 152 10.51 -0.19 12.21
C VAL A 152 9.84 0.29 13.50
N ARG A 153 10.24 1.44 14.01
CA ARG A 153 9.70 2.01 15.26
C ARG A 153 8.17 2.22 15.19
N LEU A 154 7.67 2.76 14.07
CA LEU A 154 6.24 2.97 13.89
C LEU A 154 5.49 1.64 13.83
N TYR A 155 6.06 0.65 13.17
CA TYR A 155 5.47 -0.68 13.08
C TYR A 155 5.39 -1.36 14.45
N GLU A 156 6.48 -1.39 15.21
CA GLU A 156 6.55 -2.00 16.54
C GLU A 156 5.57 -1.34 17.53
N VAL A 157 5.49 0.00 17.49
CA VAL A 157 4.61 0.75 18.42
C VAL A 157 3.13 0.62 18.07
N HIS A 158 2.78 0.54 16.78
CA HIS A 158 1.39 0.71 16.35
C HIS A 158 0.79 -0.48 15.63
N ALA A 159 1.58 -1.35 15.03
CA ALA A 159 1.10 -2.41 14.14
C ALA A 159 1.37 -3.82 14.65
N GLU A 160 2.40 -4.04 15.46
CA GLU A 160 2.83 -5.38 15.87
C GLU A 160 1.69 -6.19 16.52
N GLU A 161 0.89 -5.57 17.37
CA GLU A 161 -0.23 -6.24 18.05
C GLU A 161 -1.33 -6.71 17.10
N CYS A 162 -1.46 -6.08 15.93
CA CYS A 162 -2.45 -6.49 14.92
C CYS A 162 -2.16 -7.89 14.33
N PHE A 163 -0.98 -8.42 14.58
CA PHE A 163 -0.49 -9.70 14.01
C PHE A 163 -0.12 -10.75 15.06
N ARG A 164 -0.45 -10.54 16.33
CA ARG A 164 -0.27 -11.52 17.42
C ARG A 164 -1.34 -12.60 17.51
#